data_8a7e5febff033a2b606cd83c6a5df5dc
#
_entry.id   8a7e5febff033a2b606cd83c6a5df5dc
#
_cell.length_a   1.000
_cell.length_b   1.000
_cell.length_c   1.000
_cell.angle_alpha   90.00
_cell.angle_beta   90.00
_cell.angle_gamma   90.00
#
_symmetry.space_group_name_H-M   'P 1'
#
loop_
_entity.id
_entity.type
_entity.pdbx_description
1 polymer ?
#
loop_
_entity_poly.entity_id
_entity_poly.type
_entity_poly.pdbx_seq_one_letter_code
_entity_poly.pdbx_strand_id
1 'polypeptide(L)'
;MTLLRDMCYPTPQELGLAARALADERPGEVRLRQAGTSRAGQPIWVLSVAATVTAMATAGPVGTADGDARSVLVVAGAHANEPVGGATALSLAHRLLRDPAPRAGCGWHFLLCADPDGADLHRTPRPYSLLDYHRHFFRPPGPEQPEWAPSLLPADRLPPETLALTALIDELRPVLQVSLHATDLGGTWVQLTRDIPGLAEPFAKSAAELRIPVENGASDAAGWPSPGPGIFVIPQPGSEAAGAFHPEDTRLSTWYHAHRYDGTTAIVEVPMWASDLVDDPAPHPDPRGALRVLAARLTADAALVGAARERAHSRERDRSRSRDRDGPHPGGCEDPAAATLLRAVDWTLALIPRITAEWTGAGAPAEATAAYIASIDAFGRRLSLRAAAMLLRVLRAEGHPAAPGLDRLVTGWCEEFAARFGARWIPVATQVEHQSRTVLAAYGKLVAADRATGRA
;
A
#
# COMPACT_ATOMS: atom_id res chain seq x y z
N MET A 1 24.41 6.84 -14.17
CA MET A 1 23.31 6.07 -14.79
C MET A 1 23.34 4.56 -14.51
N THR A 2 24.45 3.98 -14.07
CA THR A 2 24.55 2.52 -13.86
C THR A 2 23.92 2.04 -12.54
N LEU A 3 23.88 2.86 -11.49
CA LEU A 3 23.33 2.50 -10.16
C LEU A 3 21.80 2.31 -10.12
N LEU A 4 21.06 2.82 -11.11
CA LEU A 4 19.59 2.72 -11.14
C LEU A 4 19.07 1.41 -11.75
N ARG A 5 19.88 0.69 -12.55
CA ARG A 5 19.42 -0.55 -13.22
C ARG A 5 19.33 -1.75 -12.28
N ASP A 6 20.09 -1.78 -11.19
CA ASP A 6 20.18 -2.89 -10.25
C ASP A 6 19.45 -2.62 -8.92
N MET A 7 18.58 -1.58 -8.87
CA MET A 7 17.83 -1.27 -7.66
C MET A 7 16.89 -2.42 -7.30
N CYS A 8 16.92 -2.83 -6.04
CA CYS A 8 16.02 -3.84 -5.48
C CYS A 8 15.16 -3.23 -4.38
N TYR A 9 14.15 -3.97 -3.96
CA TYR A 9 13.38 -3.63 -2.77
C TYR A 9 14.23 -3.87 -1.51
N PRO A 10 14.51 -2.82 -0.72
CA PRO A 10 15.26 -2.98 0.52
C PRO A 10 14.39 -3.59 1.63
N THR A 11 15.01 -4.38 2.49
CA THR A 11 14.39 -4.84 3.73
C THR A 11 14.29 -3.71 4.76
N PRO A 12 13.42 -3.82 5.80
CA PRO A 12 13.36 -2.85 6.88
C PRO A 12 14.72 -2.59 7.55
N GLN A 13 15.55 -3.64 7.71
CA GLN A 13 16.89 -3.53 8.28
C GLN A 13 17.84 -2.76 7.36
N GLU A 14 17.82 -3.04 6.04
CA GLU A 14 18.62 -2.31 5.05
C GLU A 14 18.22 -0.83 4.98
N LEU A 15 16.91 -0.53 5.07
CA LEU A 15 16.41 0.84 5.16
C LEU A 15 16.97 1.57 6.38
N GLY A 16 16.93 0.93 7.56
CA GLY A 16 17.47 1.49 8.78
C GLY A 16 18.97 1.75 8.71
N LEU A 17 19.74 0.82 8.11
CA LEU A 17 21.19 0.98 7.93
C LEU A 17 21.52 2.11 6.95
N ALA A 18 20.82 2.19 5.81
CA ALA A 18 21.02 3.24 4.81
C ALA A 18 20.66 4.63 5.36
N ALA A 19 19.56 4.71 6.11
CA ALA A 19 19.14 5.96 6.76
C ALA A 19 20.13 6.42 7.85
N ARG A 20 20.69 5.49 8.61
CA ARG A 20 21.74 5.80 9.60
C ARG A 20 22.99 6.34 8.92
N ALA A 21 23.47 5.68 7.88
CA ALA A 21 24.61 6.13 7.10
C ALA A 21 24.41 7.55 6.56
N LEU A 22 23.21 7.86 6.05
CA LEU A 22 22.88 9.20 5.57
C LEU A 22 22.85 10.25 6.69
N ALA A 23 22.33 9.90 7.86
CA ALA A 23 22.32 10.78 9.03
C ALA A 23 23.75 11.06 9.55
N ASP A 24 24.61 10.03 9.55
CA ASP A 24 26.04 10.17 9.94
C ASP A 24 26.84 10.99 8.92
N GLU A 25 26.51 10.90 7.62
CA GLU A 25 27.14 11.71 6.55
C GLU A 25 26.70 13.18 6.62
N ARG A 26 25.46 13.47 7.06
CA ARG A 26 24.86 14.81 7.04
C ARG A 26 24.24 15.20 8.39
N PRO A 27 25.02 15.20 9.50
CA PRO A 27 24.48 15.37 10.86
C PRO A 27 23.80 16.71 11.12
N GLY A 28 24.12 17.74 10.31
CA GLY A 28 23.47 19.07 10.42
C GLY A 28 22.15 19.19 9.65
N GLU A 29 21.84 18.26 8.76
CA GLU A 29 20.68 18.33 7.87
C GLU A 29 19.74 17.13 8.03
N VAL A 30 20.26 15.99 8.46
CA VAL A 30 19.53 14.73 8.53
C VAL A 30 19.56 14.17 9.96
N ARG A 31 18.40 13.70 10.40
CA ARG A 31 18.25 13.04 11.70
C ARG A 31 17.50 11.74 11.54
N LEU A 32 18.01 10.66 12.11
CA LEU A 32 17.31 9.38 12.24
C LEU A 32 16.86 9.20 13.69
N ARG A 33 15.58 8.84 13.89
CA ARG A 33 15.05 8.47 15.20
C ARG A 33 14.09 7.28 15.11
N GLN A 34 13.89 6.60 16.21
CA GLN A 34 12.85 5.59 16.35
C GLN A 34 11.55 6.29 16.76
N ALA A 35 10.47 6.09 15.97
CA ALA A 35 9.14 6.61 16.26
C ALA A 35 8.32 5.65 17.14
N GLY A 36 8.65 4.37 17.10
CA GLY A 36 7.96 3.33 17.84
C GLY A 36 8.64 1.98 17.68
N THR A 37 7.97 0.95 18.19
CA THR A 37 8.39 -0.44 18.10
C THR A 37 7.22 -1.27 17.65
N SER A 38 7.41 -2.18 16.68
CA SER A 38 6.38 -3.07 16.18
C SER A 38 5.98 -4.14 17.19
N ARG A 39 4.93 -4.90 16.89
CA ARG A 39 4.47 -6.03 17.72
C ARG A 39 5.54 -7.09 17.98
N ALA A 40 6.40 -7.36 16.98
CA ALA A 40 7.53 -8.29 17.14
C ALA A 40 8.81 -7.63 17.69
N GLY A 41 8.76 -6.37 18.10
CA GLY A 41 9.89 -5.68 18.71
C GLY A 41 10.84 -5.00 17.73
N GLN A 42 10.49 -4.88 16.44
CA GLN A 42 11.31 -4.20 15.47
C GLN A 42 11.19 -2.68 15.57
N PRO A 43 12.26 -1.92 15.34
CA PRO A 43 12.21 -0.47 15.38
C PRO A 43 11.48 0.10 14.17
N ILE A 44 10.58 1.07 14.42
CA ILE A 44 9.91 1.88 13.40
C ILE A 44 10.71 3.16 13.23
N TRP A 45 11.45 3.28 12.12
CA TRP A 45 12.39 4.37 11.88
C TRP A 45 11.77 5.55 11.14
N VAL A 46 12.10 6.76 11.61
CA VAL A 46 11.80 8.03 10.92
C VAL A 46 13.11 8.73 10.60
N LEU A 47 13.30 8.99 9.29
CA LEU A 47 14.38 9.82 8.76
C LEU A 47 13.82 11.23 8.50
N SER A 48 14.43 12.25 9.07
CA SER A 48 14.03 13.64 8.90
C SER A 48 15.11 14.43 8.19
N VAL A 49 14.71 15.21 7.19
CA VAL A 49 15.55 16.17 6.46
C VAL A 49 15.09 17.58 6.83
N ALA A 50 15.97 18.36 7.42
CA ALA A 50 15.65 19.67 7.98
C ALA A 50 15.24 20.68 6.91
N ALA A 51 14.35 21.60 7.26
CA ALA A 51 14.04 22.78 6.46
C ALA A 51 15.31 23.61 6.21
N THR A 52 15.36 24.26 5.05
CA THR A 52 16.36 25.32 4.79
C THR A 52 15.77 26.67 5.15
N VAL A 53 16.59 27.53 5.78
CA VAL A 53 16.18 28.91 6.11
C VAL A 53 16.06 29.71 4.81
N THR A 54 14.88 30.26 4.54
CA THR A 54 14.72 31.19 3.42
C THR A 54 15.34 32.54 3.79
N ALA A 55 16.24 33.07 2.96
CA ALA A 55 16.98 34.32 3.20
C ALA A 55 16.12 35.58 3.31
N MET A 56 14.79 35.48 3.39
CA MET A 56 13.84 36.60 3.49
C MET A 56 13.33 36.88 4.91
N ALA A 57 13.73 36.11 5.92
CA ALA A 57 13.42 36.42 7.32
C ALA A 57 14.54 37.31 7.93
N THR A 58 14.67 38.54 7.45
CA THR A 58 15.49 39.56 8.11
C THR A 58 14.71 40.23 9.22
N ALA A 59 15.31 40.20 10.44
CA ALA A 59 15.02 41.06 11.59
C ALA A 59 13.80 40.71 12.47
N GLY A 60 13.90 39.58 13.19
CA GLY A 60 13.26 39.41 14.48
C GLY A 60 14.25 38.74 15.46
N PRO A 61 14.15 38.91 16.78
CA PRO A 61 15.09 38.29 17.71
C PRO A 61 15.03 36.77 17.58
N VAL A 62 16.21 36.14 17.64
CA VAL A 62 16.41 34.68 17.56
C VAL A 62 15.56 33.97 18.63
N GLY A 63 14.34 33.63 18.24
CA GLY A 63 13.49 32.70 18.95
C GLY A 63 13.68 31.32 18.30
N THR A 64 13.73 30.30 19.11
CA THR A 64 13.96 28.88 18.79
C THR A 64 13.34 28.45 17.45
N ALA A 65 14.17 28.03 16.50
CA ALA A 65 13.88 27.79 15.09
C ALA A 65 12.97 26.57 14.77
N ASP A 66 12.24 26.01 15.72
CA ASP A 66 11.43 24.79 15.57
C ASP A 66 9.90 25.05 15.52
N GLY A 67 9.41 26.29 15.62
CA GLY A 67 8.00 26.57 15.84
C GLY A 67 7.12 26.81 14.61
N ASP A 68 7.67 27.18 13.44
CA ASP A 68 6.91 27.69 12.28
C ASP A 68 7.20 26.99 10.93
N ALA A 69 8.06 25.98 10.88
CA ALA A 69 8.35 25.29 9.62
C ALA A 69 7.22 24.30 9.28
N ARG A 70 6.70 24.37 8.05
CA ARG A 70 5.78 23.36 7.55
C ARG A 70 6.44 21.98 7.55
N SER A 71 5.64 20.95 7.63
CA SER A 71 6.12 19.56 7.59
C SER A 71 5.43 18.77 6.47
N VAL A 72 6.21 17.93 5.79
CA VAL A 72 5.71 16.86 4.91
C VAL A 72 6.05 15.53 5.57
N LEU A 73 5.07 14.65 5.70
CA LEU A 73 5.25 13.28 6.15
C LEU A 73 5.07 12.32 4.98
N VAL A 74 6.09 11.50 4.70
CA VAL A 74 6.04 10.42 3.71
C VAL A 74 6.03 9.09 4.46
N VAL A 75 4.97 8.31 4.31
CA VAL A 75 4.78 7.00 4.93
C VAL A 75 5.09 5.92 3.90
N ALA A 76 5.99 5.00 4.24
CA ALA A 76 6.34 3.86 3.42
C ALA A 76 6.05 2.55 4.15
N GLY A 77 5.80 1.47 3.40
CA GLY A 77 5.63 0.12 3.95
C GLY A 77 4.45 -0.03 4.89
N ALA A 78 3.35 0.69 4.65
CA ALA A 78 2.08 0.49 5.37
C ALA A 78 1.45 -0.87 5.04
N HIS A 79 1.74 -1.39 3.85
CA HIS A 79 1.36 -2.73 3.44
C HIS A 79 2.60 -3.58 3.16
N ALA A 80 2.65 -4.75 3.80
CA ALA A 80 3.77 -5.68 3.73
C ALA A 80 4.17 -6.08 2.30
N ASN A 81 3.18 -6.24 1.42
CA ASN A 81 3.35 -6.66 0.03
C ASN A 81 3.72 -5.52 -0.94
N GLU A 82 3.97 -4.31 -0.46
CA GLU A 82 4.20 -3.11 -1.26
C GLU A 82 5.60 -2.51 -0.96
N PRO A 83 6.67 -3.19 -1.37
CA PRO A 83 8.02 -2.96 -0.83
C PRO A 83 8.73 -1.73 -1.41
N VAL A 84 8.19 -1.05 -2.43
CA VAL A 84 8.87 0.06 -3.12
C VAL A 84 8.98 1.33 -2.28
N GLY A 85 8.02 1.57 -1.38
CA GLY A 85 7.91 2.84 -0.64
C GLY A 85 9.17 3.23 0.12
N GLY A 86 9.83 2.28 0.78
CA GLY A 86 11.08 2.53 1.51
C GLY A 86 12.23 3.00 0.61
N ALA A 87 12.37 2.41 -0.58
CA ALA A 87 13.35 2.85 -1.57
C ALA A 87 13.04 4.26 -2.08
N THR A 88 11.75 4.57 -2.28
CA THR A 88 11.30 5.91 -2.67
C THR A 88 11.58 6.93 -1.58
N ALA A 89 11.34 6.61 -0.31
CA ALA A 89 11.63 7.49 0.82
C ALA A 89 13.12 7.87 0.89
N LEU A 90 14.04 6.89 0.77
CA LEU A 90 15.47 7.15 0.72
C LEU A 90 15.87 7.96 -0.52
N SER A 91 15.32 7.65 -1.68
CA SER A 91 15.58 8.39 -2.93
C SER A 91 15.16 9.86 -2.80
N LEU A 92 13.97 10.12 -2.22
CA LEU A 92 13.49 11.48 -1.95
C LEU A 92 14.40 12.22 -0.97
N ALA A 93 14.83 11.59 0.13
CA ALA A 93 15.77 12.21 1.07
C ALA A 93 17.06 12.65 0.37
N HIS A 94 17.67 11.77 -0.45
CA HIS A 94 18.85 12.12 -1.25
C HIS A 94 18.59 13.23 -2.27
N ARG A 95 17.39 13.28 -2.89
CA ARG A 95 17.04 14.37 -3.84
C ARG A 95 16.93 15.71 -3.14
N LEU A 96 16.25 15.74 -1.98
CA LEU A 96 16.07 16.94 -1.19
C LEU A 96 17.41 17.51 -0.67
N LEU A 97 18.40 16.66 -0.41
CA LEU A 97 19.73 17.10 -0.02
C LEU A 97 20.52 17.69 -1.19
N ARG A 98 20.27 17.22 -2.43
CA ARG A 98 20.89 17.76 -3.66
C ARG A 98 20.19 19.01 -4.18
N ASP A 99 18.87 19.05 -4.07
CA ASP A 99 18.02 20.21 -4.44
C ASP A 99 17.26 20.68 -3.21
N PRO A 100 17.73 21.76 -2.55
CA PRO A 100 17.10 22.25 -1.34
C PRO A 100 15.81 23.06 -1.58
N ALA A 101 15.43 23.36 -2.82
CA ALA A 101 14.26 24.18 -3.11
C ALA A 101 12.97 23.69 -2.46
N PRO A 102 12.64 22.37 -2.47
CA PRO A 102 11.44 21.88 -1.78
C PRO A 102 11.55 21.92 -0.24
N ARG A 103 12.74 22.15 0.32
CA ARG A 103 12.97 22.27 1.76
C ARG A 103 12.86 23.73 2.27
N ALA A 104 12.65 24.69 1.40
CA ALA A 104 12.54 26.10 1.79
C ALA A 104 11.35 26.30 2.74
N GLY A 105 11.61 26.49 4.03
CA GLY A 105 10.59 26.62 5.08
C GLY A 105 9.78 25.34 5.34
N CYS A 106 10.26 24.17 4.91
CA CYS A 106 9.55 22.89 5.06
C CYS A 106 10.50 21.75 5.46
N GLY A 107 10.20 21.09 6.57
CA GLY A 107 10.85 19.84 6.97
C GLY A 107 10.22 18.64 6.29
N TRP A 108 11.04 17.65 5.93
CA TRP A 108 10.58 16.40 5.31
C TRP A 108 10.88 15.22 6.21
N HIS A 109 9.87 14.42 6.50
CA HIS A 109 9.94 13.29 7.42
C HIS A 109 9.50 12.03 6.70
N PHE A 110 10.29 10.97 6.81
CA PHE A 110 10.09 9.71 6.11
C PHE A 110 9.94 8.59 7.14
N LEU A 111 8.73 8.06 7.32
CA LEU A 111 8.51 6.80 8.01
C LEU A 111 8.93 5.67 7.05
N LEU A 112 10.06 5.02 7.32
CA LEU A 112 10.73 4.16 6.35
C LEU A 112 10.02 2.83 6.10
N CYS A 113 9.34 2.29 7.11
CA CYS A 113 8.50 1.10 7.02
C CYS A 113 7.52 1.11 8.19
N ALA A 114 6.23 1.24 7.91
CA ALA A 114 5.19 1.30 8.93
C ALA A 114 4.82 -0.10 9.47
N ASP A 115 4.97 -1.17 8.67
CA ASP A 115 4.77 -2.57 9.06
C ASP A 115 6.03 -3.41 8.81
N PRO A 116 7.08 -3.26 9.66
CA PRO A 116 8.31 -4.03 9.46
C PRO A 116 8.14 -5.53 9.70
N ASP A 117 7.23 -5.94 10.57
CA ASP A 117 6.95 -7.35 10.84
C ASP A 117 6.30 -8.03 9.65
N GLY A 118 5.33 -7.35 9.03
CA GLY A 118 4.70 -7.82 7.81
C GLY A 118 5.69 -7.85 6.64
N ALA A 119 6.53 -6.83 6.50
CA ALA A 119 7.56 -6.77 5.45
C ALA A 119 8.57 -7.93 5.55
N ASP A 120 8.88 -8.41 6.76
CA ASP A 120 9.72 -9.60 6.94
C ASP A 120 9.02 -10.90 6.53
N LEU A 121 7.70 -10.95 6.61
CA LEU A 121 6.91 -12.08 6.13
C LEU A 121 6.68 -12.07 4.62
N HIS A 122 6.79 -10.90 3.96
CA HIS A 122 6.67 -10.76 2.51
C HIS A 122 8.05 -10.48 1.88
N ARG A 123 8.69 -11.52 1.33
CA ARG A 123 9.98 -11.39 0.65
C ARG A 123 9.94 -12.03 -0.72
N THR A 124 10.09 -11.23 -1.76
CA THR A 124 10.14 -11.73 -3.14
C THR A 124 11.59 -11.89 -3.58
N PRO A 125 12.02 -13.12 -3.92
CA PRO A 125 13.38 -13.35 -4.41
C PRO A 125 13.60 -12.75 -5.81
N ARG A 126 14.85 -12.52 -6.15
CA ARG A 126 15.24 -12.10 -7.51
C ARG A 126 15.66 -13.30 -8.37
N PRO A 127 15.42 -13.26 -9.68
CA PRO A 127 14.73 -12.22 -10.45
C PRO A 127 13.24 -12.14 -10.08
N TYR A 128 12.67 -10.92 -10.10
CA TYR A 128 11.27 -10.72 -9.72
C TYR A 128 10.31 -11.35 -10.75
N SER A 129 9.46 -12.25 -10.29
CA SER A 129 8.38 -12.84 -11.07
C SER A 129 7.05 -12.72 -10.33
N LEU A 130 5.93 -12.62 -11.08
CA LEU A 130 4.60 -12.56 -10.48
C LEU A 130 4.29 -13.81 -9.65
N LEU A 131 4.77 -14.98 -10.09
CA LEU A 131 4.62 -16.24 -9.37
C LEU A 131 5.39 -16.25 -8.05
N ASP A 132 6.67 -15.83 -8.06
CA ASP A 132 7.47 -15.80 -6.83
C ASP A 132 6.97 -14.72 -5.87
N TYR A 133 6.49 -13.58 -6.37
CA TYR A 133 5.82 -12.58 -5.56
C TYR A 133 4.63 -13.20 -4.80
N HIS A 134 3.73 -13.92 -5.49
CA HIS A 134 2.60 -14.56 -4.84
C HIS A 134 3.00 -15.73 -3.94
N ARG A 135 3.97 -16.53 -4.31
CA ARG A 135 4.47 -17.63 -3.45
C ARG A 135 5.05 -17.16 -2.11
N HIS A 136 5.49 -15.90 -2.04
CA HIS A 136 5.99 -15.26 -0.82
C HIS A 136 5.03 -14.19 -0.30
N PHE A 137 3.81 -14.14 -0.83
CA PHE A 137 2.84 -13.13 -0.48
C PHE A 137 2.47 -13.19 1.00
N PHE A 138 2.39 -12.00 1.61
CA PHE A 138 1.78 -11.77 2.89
C PHE A 138 1.17 -10.36 2.94
N ARG A 139 -0.03 -10.26 3.47
CA ARG A 139 -0.69 -9.01 3.88
C ARG A 139 -1.49 -9.31 5.14
N PRO A 140 -1.30 -8.58 6.23
CA PRO A 140 -2.05 -8.82 7.46
C PRO A 140 -3.54 -8.51 7.27
N PRO A 141 -4.42 -9.04 8.14
CA PRO A 141 -5.83 -8.61 8.20
C PRO A 141 -5.95 -7.11 8.41
N GLY A 142 -7.04 -6.49 7.92
CA GLY A 142 -7.27 -5.05 8.05
C GLY A 142 -7.05 -4.48 9.46
N PRO A 143 -7.55 -5.12 10.54
CA PRO A 143 -7.30 -4.68 11.92
C PRO A 143 -5.82 -4.66 12.36
N GLU A 144 -4.96 -5.37 11.63
CA GLU A 144 -3.52 -5.44 11.90
C GLU A 144 -2.70 -4.52 10.99
N GLN A 145 -3.32 -3.85 10.01
CA GLN A 145 -2.64 -2.93 9.10
C GLN A 145 -2.54 -1.52 9.72
N PRO A 146 -1.37 -0.88 9.69
CA PRO A 146 -1.14 0.41 10.37
C PRO A 146 -2.13 1.50 9.99
N GLU A 147 -2.54 1.57 8.73
CA GLU A 147 -3.43 2.62 8.22
C GLU A 147 -4.90 2.32 8.42
N TRP A 148 -5.30 1.04 8.36
CA TRP A 148 -6.71 0.64 8.41
C TRP A 148 -7.23 0.33 9.81
N ALA A 149 -6.36 -0.05 10.74
CA ALA A 149 -6.75 -0.43 12.09
C ALA A 149 -7.69 0.58 12.78
N PRO A 150 -7.54 1.92 12.63
CA PRO A 150 -8.44 2.87 13.29
C PRO A 150 -9.88 2.84 12.78
N SER A 151 -10.12 2.32 11.57
CA SER A 151 -11.49 2.14 11.04
C SER A 151 -12.15 0.84 11.49
N LEU A 152 -11.39 -0.08 12.07
CA LEU A 152 -11.82 -1.45 12.37
C LEU A 152 -11.73 -1.79 13.86
N LEU A 153 -10.96 -1.02 14.63
CA LEU A 153 -10.71 -1.25 16.04
C LEU A 153 -10.99 -0.01 16.89
N PRO A 154 -11.43 -0.18 18.13
CA PRO A 154 -11.47 0.91 19.08
C PRO A 154 -10.06 1.37 19.46
N ALA A 155 -9.94 2.64 19.90
CA ALA A 155 -8.67 3.30 20.14
C ALA A 155 -7.75 2.59 21.15
N ASP A 156 -8.30 1.88 22.12
CA ASP A 156 -7.59 1.13 23.15
C ASP A 156 -7.03 -0.22 22.68
N ARG A 157 -7.34 -0.64 21.43
CA ARG A 157 -6.86 -1.89 20.81
C ARG A 157 -6.06 -1.70 19.54
N LEU A 158 -5.66 -0.46 19.24
CA LEU A 158 -4.86 -0.17 18.05
C LEU A 158 -3.48 -0.82 18.14
N PRO A 159 -2.94 -1.35 17.03
CA PRO A 159 -1.59 -1.90 16.98
C PRO A 159 -0.53 -0.81 17.27
N PRO A 160 0.62 -1.19 17.82
CA PRO A 160 1.69 -0.25 18.12
C PRO A 160 2.21 0.49 16.86
N GLU A 161 2.16 -0.13 15.70
CA GLU A 161 2.48 0.48 14.40
C GLU A 161 1.54 1.65 14.08
N THR A 162 0.24 1.45 14.30
CA THR A 162 -0.78 2.51 14.14
C THR A 162 -0.56 3.64 15.15
N LEU A 163 -0.29 3.29 16.42
CA LEU A 163 -0.03 4.28 17.46
C LEU A 163 1.23 5.10 17.16
N ALA A 164 2.29 4.48 16.65
CA ALA A 164 3.50 5.19 16.22
C ALA A 164 3.22 6.15 15.06
N LEU A 165 2.44 5.72 14.05
CA LEU A 165 2.08 6.55 12.91
C LEU A 165 1.19 7.73 13.32
N THR A 166 0.15 7.50 14.11
CA THR A 166 -0.76 8.57 14.56
C THR A 166 -0.04 9.57 15.45
N ALA A 167 0.81 9.11 16.40
CA ALA A 167 1.63 9.98 17.22
C ALA A 167 2.59 10.85 16.38
N LEU A 168 3.15 10.28 15.31
CA LEU A 168 4.01 11.02 14.39
C LEU A 168 3.22 12.09 13.61
N ILE A 169 2.01 11.79 13.17
CA ILE A 169 1.14 12.78 12.53
C ILE A 169 0.77 13.90 13.50
N ASP A 170 0.44 13.57 14.76
CA ASP A 170 0.09 14.55 15.79
C ASP A 170 1.28 15.46 16.16
N GLU A 171 2.49 14.90 16.18
CA GLU A 171 3.74 15.64 16.43
C GLU A 171 4.06 16.61 15.28
N LEU A 172 4.04 16.09 14.05
CA LEU A 172 4.50 16.81 12.86
C LEU A 172 3.46 17.76 12.26
N ARG A 173 2.18 17.48 12.46
CA ARG A 173 1.03 18.22 11.87
C ARG A 173 1.25 18.51 10.39
N PRO A 174 1.46 17.49 9.56
CA PRO A 174 1.94 17.69 8.20
C PRO A 174 0.90 18.43 7.34
N VAL A 175 1.35 19.41 6.56
CA VAL A 175 0.51 20.06 5.54
C VAL A 175 0.21 19.10 4.39
N LEU A 176 1.14 18.16 4.15
CA LEU A 176 0.99 17.06 3.21
C LEU A 176 1.48 15.77 3.85
N GLN A 177 0.59 14.80 4.01
CA GLN A 177 0.93 13.41 4.24
C GLN A 177 0.94 12.68 2.89
N VAL A 178 1.95 11.87 2.62
CA VAL A 178 1.97 10.99 1.45
C VAL A 178 2.08 9.57 1.94
N SER A 179 1.16 8.69 1.53
CA SER A 179 1.31 7.25 1.71
C SER A 179 1.76 6.62 0.40
N LEU A 180 2.89 5.89 0.45
CA LEU A 180 3.50 5.27 -0.71
C LEU A 180 3.03 3.81 -0.81
N HIS A 181 2.25 3.55 -1.84
CA HIS A 181 1.64 2.25 -2.10
C HIS A 181 2.11 1.64 -3.43
N ALA A 182 1.83 0.36 -3.62
CA ALA A 182 2.06 -0.32 -4.88
C ALA A 182 1.02 -1.41 -5.11
N THR A 183 0.51 -1.48 -6.34
CA THR A 183 -0.28 -2.63 -6.76
C THR A 183 0.59 -3.71 -7.41
N ASP A 184 0.23 -4.98 -7.21
CA ASP A 184 0.94 -6.09 -7.85
C ASP A 184 0.82 -6.02 -9.38
N LEU A 185 -0.40 -5.79 -9.91
CA LEU A 185 -0.65 -5.66 -11.33
C LEU A 185 -1.72 -4.61 -11.61
N GLY A 186 -1.45 -3.68 -12.52
CA GLY A 186 -2.38 -2.61 -12.87
C GLY A 186 -1.72 -1.41 -13.51
N GLY A 187 -2.17 -0.22 -13.19
CA GLY A 187 -1.63 1.08 -13.54
C GLY A 187 -1.21 1.90 -12.34
N THR A 188 -0.78 3.13 -12.58
CA THR A 188 -0.49 4.10 -11.53
C THR A 188 -1.66 5.05 -11.32
N TRP A 189 -1.92 5.43 -10.07
CA TRP A 189 -3.01 6.32 -9.69
C TRP A 189 -2.77 6.96 -8.31
N VAL A 190 -3.57 7.96 -7.97
CA VAL A 190 -3.47 8.68 -6.71
C VAL A 190 -4.86 8.84 -6.11
N GLN A 191 -4.99 8.54 -4.81
CA GLN A 191 -6.14 8.93 -4.01
C GLN A 191 -5.79 10.16 -3.19
N LEU A 192 -6.72 11.11 -3.10
CA LEU A 192 -6.56 12.34 -2.35
C LEU A 192 -7.67 12.48 -1.32
N THR A 193 -7.34 12.82 -0.09
CA THR A 193 -8.36 13.19 0.91
C THR A 193 -8.95 14.57 0.67
N ARG A 194 -8.26 15.40 -0.12
CA ARG A 194 -8.68 16.72 -0.62
C ARG A 194 -8.01 16.93 -1.97
N ASP A 195 -8.72 17.51 -2.93
CA ASP A 195 -8.16 17.81 -4.25
C ASP A 195 -6.89 18.68 -4.15
N ILE A 196 -5.91 18.37 -4.99
CA ILE A 196 -4.69 19.16 -5.22
C ILE A 196 -4.75 19.67 -6.67
N PRO A 197 -5.27 20.88 -6.89
CA PRO A 197 -5.49 21.39 -8.23
C PRO A 197 -4.22 21.42 -9.09
N GLY A 198 -4.33 20.89 -10.30
CA GLY A 198 -3.23 20.82 -11.27
C GLY A 198 -2.24 19.67 -11.05
N LEU A 199 -2.51 18.72 -10.15
CA LEU A 199 -1.65 17.53 -9.97
C LEU A 199 -1.74 16.56 -11.16
N ALA A 200 -2.89 16.44 -11.81
CA ALA A 200 -3.11 15.47 -12.87
C ALA A 200 -2.12 15.59 -14.05
N GLU A 201 -1.76 16.82 -14.44
CA GLU A 201 -0.81 17.05 -15.53
C GLU A 201 0.61 16.49 -15.25
N PRO A 202 1.33 16.91 -14.19
CA PRO A 202 2.67 16.39 -13.92
C PRO A 202 2.65 14.89 -13.57
N PHE A 203 1.58 14.37 -12.98
CA PHE A 203 1.40 12.94 -12.74
C PHE A 203 1.32 12.17 -14.06
N ALA A 204 0.40 12.53 -14.97
CA ALA A 204 0.23 11.86 -16.25
C ALA A 204 1.49 11.98 -17.12
N LYS A 205 2.17 13.14 -17.12
CA LYS A 205 3.44 13.35 -17.79
C LYS A 205 4.52 12.40 -17.29
N SER A 206 4.65 12.26 -15.97
CA SER A 206 5.60 11.32 -15.36
C SER A 206 5.30 9.88 -15.75
N ALA A 207 4.03 9.48 -15.72
CA ALA A 207 3.59 8.14 -16.13
C ALA A 207 3.95 7.85 -17.59
N ALA A 208 3.62 8.77 -18.50
CA ALA A 208 3.90 8.64 -19.92
C ALA A 208 5.40 8.55 -20.23
N GLU A 209 6.24 9.43 -19.64
CA GLU A 209 7.68 9.41 -19.82
C GLU A 209 8.32 8.09 -19.34
N LEU A 210 7.77 7.49 -18.30
CA LEU A 210 8.25 6.24 -17.71
C LEU A 210 7.53 5.00 -18.26
N ARG A 211 6.58 5.17 -19.19
CA ARG A 211 5.80 4.11 -19.82
C ARG A 211 5.02 3.26 -18.80
N ILE A 212 4.45 3.92 -17.80
CA ILE A 212 3.57 3.32 -16.83
C ILE A 212 2.13 3.68 -17.25
N PRO A 213 1.21 2.72 -17.45
CA PRO A 213 -0.18 3.04 -17.75
C PRO A 213 -0.84 3.74 -16.56
N VAL A 214 -1.77 4.66 -16.85
CA VAL A 214 -2.57 5.33 -15.82
C VAL A 214 -3.81 4.50 -15.55
N GLU A 215 -4.09 4.20 -14.29
CA GLU A 215 -5.28 3.45 -13.93
C GLU A 215 -6.50 4.38 -13.87
N ASN A 216 -7.31 4.37 -14.93
CA ASN A 216 -8.48 5.24 -15.06
C ASN A 216 -9.76 4.65 -14.45
N GLY A 217 -9.74 3.39 -14.04
CA GLY A 217 -10.87 2.66 -13.48
C GLY A 217 -10.57 1.97 -12.16
N ALA A 218 -9.73 2.57 -11.31
CA ALA A 218 -9.26 1.95 -10.06
C ALA A 218 -10.40 1.35 -9.24
N SER A 219 -10.33 0.03 -8.96
CA SER A 219 -11.34 -0.69 -8.17
C SER A 219 -11.54 -0.08 -6.80
N ASP A 220 -10.45 0.35 -6.19
CA ASP A 220 -10.40 0.89 -4.83
C ASP A 220 -10.92 2.34 -4.74
N ALA A 221 -11.18 2.98 -5.89
CA ALA A 221 -11.74 4.33 -6.01
C ALA A 221 -12.98 4.35 -6.93
N ALA A 222 -13.68 3.21 -7.04
CA ALA A 222 -14.85 3.06 -7.90
C ALA A 222 -15.94 4.09 -7.56
N GLY A 223 -16.32 4.90 -8.57
CA GLY A 223 -17.36 5.92 -8.41
C GLY A 223 -16.92 7.19 -7.68
N TRP A 224 -15.64 7.35 -7.34
CA TRP A 224 -15.13 8.56 -6.73
C TRP A 224 -14.94 9.70 -7.74
N PRO A 225 -15.05 10.98 -7.31
CA PRO A 225 -14.73 12.12 -8.15
C PRO A 225 -13.29 12.05 -8.67
N SER A 226 -13.12 12.29 -9.97
CA SER A 226 -11.81 12.29 -10.63
C SER A 226 -11.57 13.65 -11.30
N PRO A 227 -10.69 14.50 -10.75
CA PRO A 227 -10.32 15.78 -11.36
C PRO A 227 -9.40 15.62 -12.58
N GLY A 228 -8.93 14.42 -12.87
CA GLY A 228 -8.12 14.10 -14.04
C GLY A 228 -7.68 12.64 -14.07
N PRO A 229 -7.07 12.17 -15.16
CA PRO A 229 -6.68 10.78 -15.33
C PRO A 229 -5.84 10.25 -14.17
N GLY A 230 -6.27 9.14 -13.57
CA GLY A 230 -5.58 8.47 -12.46
C GLY A 230 -5.59 9.25 -11.13
N ILE A 231 -6.31 10.35 -11.02
CA ILE A 231 -6.47 11.08 -9.76
C ILE A 231 -7.90 10.91 -9.26
N PHE A 232 -8.05 10.45 -8.02
CA PHE A 232 -9.34 10.23 -7.39
C PHE A 232 -9.41 10.95 -6.05
N VAL A 233 -10.54 11.63 -5.79
CA VAL A 233 -10.75 12.31 -4.51
C VAL A 233 -11.72 11.49 -3.68
N ILE A 234 -11.30 11.15 -2.45
CA ILE A 234 -12.12 10.39 -1.51
C ILE A 234 -13.39 11.20 -1.22
N PRO A 235 -14.59 10.60 -1.37
CA PRO A 235 -15.86 11.29 -1.16
C PRO A 235 -15.99 11.86 0.24
N GLN A 236 -16.51 13.08 0.34
CA GLN A 236 -16.77 13.70 1.62
C GLN A 236 -17.88 12.96 2.41
N PRO A 237 -17.88 13.04 3.76
CA PRO A 237 -18.94 12.46 4.58
C PRO A 237 -20.33 12.93 4.13
N GLY A 238 -21.25 11.98 3.97
CA GLY A 238 -22.64 12.28 3.56
C GLY A 238 -22.86 12.44 2.05
N SER A 239 -21.82 12.29 1.21
CA SER A 239 -22.01 12.18 -0.24
C SER A 239 -22.60 10.81 -0.59
N GLU A 240 -23.48 10.75 -1.61
CA GLU A 240 -24.04 9.48 -2.14
C GLU A 240 -23.01 8.68 -2.98
N ALA A 241 -21.77 9.14 -3.08
CA ALA A 241 -20.74 8.44 -3.81
C ALA A 241 -20.55 7.05 -3.18
N ALA A 242 -20.68 6.03 -4.00
CA ALA A 242 -20.56 4.65 -3.62
C ALA A 242 -19.25 4.42 -2.85
N GLY A 243 -19.33 3.67 -1.75
CA GLY A 243 -18.12 3.21 -1.06
C GLY A 243 -17.29 2.39 -2.02
N ALA A 244 -15.99 2.59 -2.02
CA ALA A 244 -15.08 1.64 -2.61
C ALA A 244 -15.31 0.26 -1.97
N PHE A 245 -14.90 -0.81 -2.62
CA PHE A 245 -15.08 -2.21 -2.17
C PHE A 245 -14.26 -2.54 -0.91
N HIS A 246 -14.23 -1.63 0.05
CA HIS A 246 -13.50 -1.77 1.30
C HIS A 246 -14.47 -1.96 2.47
N PRO A 247 -14.18 -2.89 3.39
CA PRO A 247 -14.90 -2.97 4.64
C PRO A 247 -14.58 -1.79 5.57
N GLU A 248 -13.46 -1.12 5.29
CA GLU A 248 -12.88 -0.03 6.06
C GLU A 248 -13.52 1.31 5.70
N ASP A 249 -13.81 2.12 6.71
CA ASP A 249 -14.15 3.52 6.48
C ASP A 249 -12.86 4.33 6.31
N THR A 250 -12.57 4.74 5.08
CA THR A 250 -11.38 5.54 4.75
C THR A 250 -11.23 6.78 5.61
N ARG A 251 -12.35 7.38 6.05
CA ARG A 251 -12.38 8.60 6.88
C ARG A 251 -11.92 8.37 8.32
N LEU A 252 -11.95 7.13 8.79
CA LEU A 252 -11.46 6.71 10.10
C LEU A 252 -10.02 6.19 10.04
N SER A 253 -9.47 5.99 8.84
CA SER A 253 -8.08 5.57 8.63
C SER A 253 -7.09 6.67 9.00
N THR A 254 -5.79 6.33 9.09
CA THR A 254 -4.75 7.33 9.32
C THR A 254 -4.61 8.33 8.17
N TRP A 255 -5.19 8.05 7.00
CA TRP A 255 -5.20 8.99 5.87
C TRP A 255 -5.94 10.28 6.19
N TYR A 256 -6.99 10.23 7.01
CA TYR A 256 -7.73 11.40 7.47
C TYR A 256 -7.20 12.01 8.78
N HIS A 257 -6.22 11.38 9.42
CA HIS A 257 -5.72 11.87 10.71
C HIS A 257 -5.09 13.27 10.59
N ALA A 258 -4.38 13.55 9.49
CA ALA A 258 -3.77 14.85 9.21
C ALA A 258 -4.80 15.99 9.02
N HIS A 259 -6.08 15.68 8.69
CA HIS A 259 -7.14 16.69 8.56
C HIS A 259 -7.43 17.45 9.86
N ARG A 260 -7.10 16.89 11.02
CA ARG A 260 -7.20 17.57 12.33
C ARG A 260 -6.34 18.84 12.39
N TYR A 261 -5.33 18.92 11.51
CA TYR A 261 -4.35 20.00 11.41
C TYR A 261 -4.42 20.70 10.04
N ASP A 262 -5.55 20.59 9.34
CA ASP A 262 -5.78 21.09 7.99
C ASP A 262 -4.85 20.49 6.91
N GLY A 263 -4.18 19.37 7.21
CA GLY A 263 -3.33 18.65 6.28
C GLY A 263 -4.12 17.90 5.20
N THR A 264 -3.48 17.65 4.06
CA THR A 264 -3.99 16.84 2.96
C THR A 264 -3.20 15.55 2.87
N THR A 265 -3.87 14.42 2.56
CA THR A 265 -3.17 13.15 2.31
C THR A 265 -3.29 12.76 0.85
N ALA A 266 -2.15 12.35 0.26
CA ALA A 266 -2.05 11.74 -1.05
C ALA A 266 -1.56 10.31 -0.92
N ILE A 267 -2.32 9.35 -1.42
CA ILE A 267 -1.96 7.93 -1.50
C ILE A 267 -1.50 7.67 -2.93
N VAL A 268 -0.22 7.33 -3.10
CA VAL A 268 0.42 7.24 -4.42
C VAL A 268 0.68 5.78 -4.75
N GLU A 269 -0.10 5.27 -5.69
CA GLU A 269 -0.02 3.89 -6.17
C GLU A 269 0.88 3.79 -7.41
N VAL A 270 1.74 2.77 -7.45
CA VAL A 270 2.53 2.42 -8.62
C VAL A 270 2.47 0.91 -8.87
N PRO A 271 2.31 0.45 -10.13
CA PRO A 271 2.27 -0.99 -10.40
C PRO A 271 3.67 -1.61 -10.34
N MET A 272 3.76 -2.82 -9.77
CA MET A 272 4.95 -3.68 -9.92
C MET A 272 4.96 -4.32 -11.32
N TRP A 273 3.82 -4.82 -11.77
CA TRP A 273 3.56 -5.26 -13.13
C TRP A 273 2.49 -4.38 -13.78
N ALA A 274 2.83 -3.75 -14.89
CA ALA A 274 1.91 -2.90 -15.63
C ALA A 274 1.00 -3.71 -16.55
N SER A 275 -0.24 -3.22 -16.72
CA SER A 275 -1.19 -3.69 -17.72
C SER A 275 -1.85 -2.51 -18.44
N ASP A 276 -1.80 -2.49 -19.75
CA ASP A 276 -2.41 -1.42 -20.55
C ASP A 276 -3.96 -1.51 -20.57
N LEU A 277 -4.54 -2.65 -20.12
CA LEU A 277 -5.99 -2.81 -20.05
C LEU A 277 -6.67 -1.86 -19.05
N VAL A 278 -5.95 -1.40 -18.04
CA VAL A 278 -6.50 -0.50 -17.02
C VAL A 278 -6.52 0.97 -17.43
N ASP A 279 -6.00 1.28 -18.63
CA ASP A 279 -5.98 2.63 -19.23
C ASP A 279 -6.99 2.79 -20.39
N ASP A 280 -7.75 1.75 -20.73
CA ASP A 280 -8.69 1.77 -21.86
C ASP A 280 -9.98 2.55 -21.52
N PRO A 281 -10.20 3.76 -22.07
CA PRO A 281 -11.38 4.56 -21.79
C PRO A 281 -12.62 4.13 -22.58
N ALA A 282 -12.52 3.13 -23.47
CA ALA A 282 -13.64 2.69 -24.29
C ALA A 282 -14.82 2.23 -23.42
N PRO A 283 -16.07 2.54 -23.78
CA PRO A 283 -17.24 2.03 -23.07
C PRO A 283 -17.30 0.50 -23.13
N HIS A 284 -17.53 -0.14 -21.98
CA HIS A 284 -17.74 -1.59 -21.97
C HIS A 284 -19.17 -1.94 -22.48
N PRO A 285 -19.34 -2.92 -23.37
CA PRO A 285 -20.65 -3.20 -24.00
C PRO A 285 -21.71 -3.73 -23.02
N ASP A 286 -21.33 -4.45 -21.96
CA ASP A 286 -22.22 -4.98 -20.92
C ASP A 286 -21.51 -5.00 -19.55
N PRO A 287 -21.42 -3.86 -18.86
CA PRO A 287 -20.74 -3.80 -17.55
C PRO A 287 -21.38 -4.71 -16.51
N ARG A 288 -22.72 -4.73 -16.42
CA ARG A 288 -23.42 -5.55 -15.44
C ARG A 288 -23.28 -7.04 -15.68
N GLY A 289 -23.26 -7.46 -16.95
CA GLY A 289 -22.97 -8.84 -17.33
C GLY A 289 -21.56 -9.24 -16.96
N ALA A 290 -20.59 -8.39 -17.26
CA ALA A 290 -19.19 -8.61 -16.89
C ALA A 290 -19.03 -8.75 -15.36
N LEU A 291 -19.59 -7.83 -14.58
CA LEU A 291 -19.52 -7.88 -13.11
C LEU A 291 -20.15 -9.16 -12.53
N ARG A 292 -21.27 -9.63 -13.09
CA ARG A 292 -21.87 -10.94 -12.68
C ARG A 292 -20.92 -12.11 -12.95
N VAL A 293 -20.26 -12.12 -14.10
CA VAL A 293 -19.27 -13.17 -14.43
C VAL A 293 -18.08 -13.13 -13.49
N LEU A 294 -17.55 -11.94 -13.20
CA LEU A 294 -16.44 -11.77 -12.28
C LEU A 294 -16.80 -12.17 -10.85
N ALA A 295 -17.99 -11.81 -10.38
CA ALA A 295 -18.50 -12.20 -9.06
C ALA A 295 -18.64 -13.73 -8.93
N ALA A 296 -19.21 -14.39 -9.94
CA ALA A 296 -19.35 -15.84 -9.98
C ALA A 296 -17.98 -16.54 -9.96
N ARG A 297 -17.00 -16.03 -10.73
CA ARG A 297 -15.63 -16.53 -10.72
C ARG A 297 -15.00 -16.37 -9.34
N LEU A 298 -15.03 -15.17 -8.76
CA LEU A 298 -14.42 -14.90 -7.45
C LEU A 298 -15.02 -15.80 -6.36
N THR A 299 -16.34 -16.03 -6.39
CA THR A 299 -17.03 -16.95 -5.49
C THR A 299 -16.54 -18.39 -5.65
N ALA A 300 -16.41 -18.86 -6.89
CA ALA A 300 -15.92 -20.21 -7.18
C ALA A 300 -14.46 -20.41 -6.73
N ASP A 301 -13.60 -19.45 -7.04
CA ASP A 301 -12.18 -19.47 -6.65
C ASP A 301 -12.04 -19.46 -5.11
N ALA A 302 -12.81 -18.62 -4.41
CA ALA A 302 -12.85 -18.59 -2.96
C ALA A 302 -13.31 -19.92 -2.34
N ALA A 303 -14.30 -20.58 -2.94
CA ALA A 303 -14.77 -21.89 -2.48
C ALA A 303 -13.67 -22.97 -2.60
N LEU A 304 -12.85 -22.94 -3.66
CA LEU A 304 -11.71 -23.86 -3.80
C LEU A 304 -10.68 -23.65 -2.68
N VAL A 305 -10.35 -22.40 -2.36
CA VAL A 305 -9.40 -22.07 -1.28
C VAL A 305 -9.99 -22.44 0.08
N GLY A 306 -11.27 -22.12 0.33
CA GLY A 306 -11.97 -22.45 1.56
C GLY A 306 -11.99 -23.96 1.81
N ALA A 307 -12.32 -24.75 0.79
CA ALA A 307 -12.28 -26.22 0.89
C ALA A 307 -10.85 -26.77 1.17
N ALA A 308 -9.81 -26.15 0.65
CA ALA A 308 -8.44 -26.50 0.99
C ALA A 308 -8.09 -26.15 2.44
N ARG A 309 -8.56 -24.99 2.93
CA ARG A 309 -8.39 -24.54 4.32
C ARG A 309 -9.09 -25.46 5.32
N GLU A 310 -10.33 -25.87 5.03
CA GLU A 310 -11.08 -26.81 5.86
C GLU A 310 -10.40 -28.17 5.97
N ARG A 311 -9.90 -28.71 4.86
CA ARG A 311 -9.16 -29.99 4.84
C ARG A 311 -7.88 -29.92 5.67
N ALA A 312 -7.18 -28.79 5.65
CA ALA A 312 -6.00 -28.57 6.50
C ALA A 312 -6.39 -28.61 7.99
N HIS A 313 -7.42 -27.87 8.37
CA HIS A 313 -7.89 -27.78 9.75
C HIS A 313 -8.43 -29.12 10.32
N SER A 314 -9.14 -29.91 9.51
CA SER A 314 -9.66 -31.23 9.94
C SER A 314 -8.54 -32.18 10.32
N ARG A 315 -7.45 -32.22 9.55
CA ARG A 315 -6.29 -33.07 9.86
C ARG A 315 -5.50 -32.61 11.08
N GLU A 316 -5.44 -31.32 11.32
CA GLU A 316 -4.81 -30.75 12.53
C GLU A 316 -5.57 -31.22 13.79
N ARG A 317 -6.90 -31.20 13.78
CA ARG A 317 -7.75 -31.71 14.84
C ARG A 317 -7.54 -33.25 15.06
N ASP A 318 -7.40 -33.99 13.98
CA ASP A 318 -7.19 -35.44 14.08
C ASP A 318 -5.79 -35.79 14.64
N ARG A 319 -4.77 -35.00 14.26
CA ARG A 319 -3.42 -35.09 14.83
C ARG A 319 -3.39 -34.72 16.31
N SER A 320 -4.07 -33.67 16.73
CA SER A 320 -4.22 -33.28 18.14
C SER A 320 -4.85 -34.40 18.95
N ARG A 321 -5.97 -34.94 18.47
CA ARG A 321 -6.67 -36.06 19.15
C ARG A 321 -5.84 -37.33 19.25
N SER A 322 -4.97 -37.64 18.28
CA SER A 322 -4.06 -38.78 18.35
C SER A 322 -2.91 -38.54 19.33
N ARG A 323 -2.37 -37.31 19.40
CA ARG A 323 -1.33 -36.91 20.36
C ARG A 323 -1.82 -36.98 21.81
N ASP A 324 -3.07 -36.54 22.08
CA ASP A 324 -3.67 -36.66 23.42
C ASP A 324 -3.81 -38.09 23.92
N ARG A 325 -3.79 -39.10 23.01
CA ARG A 325 -3.82 -40.51 23.37
C ARG A 325 -2.45 -41.10 23.70
N ASP A 326 -1.38 -40.50 23.19
CA ASP A 326 0.00 -41.00 23.33
C ASP A 326 0.81 -40.30 24.46
N GLY A 327 0.16 -39.42 25.24
CA GLY A 327 0.75 -38.69 26.37
C GLY A 327 1.41 -37.34 25.99
N PRO A 328 1.73 -36.49 27.00
CA PRO A 328 2.24 -35.14 26.75
C PRO A 328 3.64 -35.18 26.14
N HIS A 329 3.75 -34.90 24.86
CA HIS A 329 5.02 -34.55 24.24
C HIS A 329 5.28 -33.04 24.43
N PRO A 330 6.41 -32.64 25.01
CA PRO A 330 6.79 -31.24 25.07
C PRO A 330 7.21 -30.77 23.67
N GLY A 331 6.42 -29.94 23.02
CA GLY A 331 6.87 -29.30 21.77
C GLY A 331 5.85 -29.02 20.68
N GLY A 332 4.60 -28.86 20.98
CA GLY A 332 3.62 -28.35 20.01
C GLY A 332 3.47 -26.83 20.10
N CYS A 333 4.58 -26.08 19.93
CA CYS A 333 4.46 -24.64 19.71
C CYS A 333 3.93 -24.44 18.28
N GLU A 334 2.70 -23.94 18.13
CA GLU A 334 2.21 -23.47 16.83
C GLU A 334 3.21 -22.45 16.29
N ASP A 335 3.62 -22.61 15.03
CA ASP A 335 4.48 -21.61 14.38
C ASP A 335 3.73 -20.27 14.33
N PRO A 336 4.20 -19.22 15.02
CA PRO A 336 3.52 -17.91 15.02
C PRO A 336 3.31 -17.34 13.62
N ALA A 337 4.21 -17.66 12.68
CA ALA A 337 4.09 -17.21 11.29
C ALA A 337 2.94 -17.95 10.59
N ALA A 338 2.76 -19.26 10.83
CA ALA A 338 1.64 -20.03 10.28
C ALA A 338 0.30 -19.49 10.78
N ALA A 339 0.17 -19.23 12.08
CA ALA A 339 -1.04 -18.65 12.66
C ALA A 339 -1.38 -17.27 12.05
N THR A 340 -0.36 -16.43 11.82
CA THR A 340 -0.52 -15.12 11.20
C THR A 340 -0.99 -15.24 9.74
N LEU A 341 -0.40 -16.15 8.97
CA LEU A 341 -0.83 -16.42 7.60
C LEU A 341 -2.27 -16.92 7.54
N LEU A 342 -2.67 -17.82 8.43
CA LEU A 342 -4.03 -18.35 8.47
C LEU A 342 -5.07 -17.30 8.81
N ARG A 343 -4.80 -16.39 9.76
CA ARG A 343 -5.69 -15.26 10.04
C ARG A 343 -5.86 -14.36 8.80
N ALA A 344 -4.79 -14.13 8.04
CA ALA A 344 -4.86 -13.34 6.81
C ALA A 344 -5.66 -14.05 5.70
N VAL A 345 -5.53 -15.38 5.57
CA VAL A 345 -6.35 -16.20 4.66
C VAL A 345 -7.83 -16.07 5.03
N ASP A 346 -8.16 -16.34 6.31
CA ASP A 346 -9.54 -16.32 6.81
C ASP A 346 -10.16 -14.92 6.66
N TRP A 347 -9.41 -13.85 6.92
CA TRP A 347 -9.84 -12.47 6.67
C TRP A 347 -10.15 -12.22 5.20
N THR A 348 -9.24 -12.58 4.29
CA THR A 348 -9.43 -12.36 2.85
C THR A 348 -10.65 -13.09 2.32
N LEU A 349 -10.83 -14.36 2.72
CA LEU A 349 -12.00 -15.15 2.32
C LEU A 349 -13.32 -14.57 2.87
N ALA A 350 -13.31 -14.02 4.08
CA ALA A 350 -14.49 -13.41 4.71
C ALA A 350 -14.98 -12.14 4.00
N LEU A 351 -14.11 -11.42 3.27
CA LEU A 351 -14.50 -10.22 2.51
C LEU A 351 -15.24 -10.54 1.22
N ILE A 352 -14.95 -11.68 0.59
CA ILE A 352 -15.39 -12.01 -0.77
C ILE A 352 -16.93 -12.00 -0.93
N PRO A 353 -17.74 -12.56 -0.01
CA PRO A 353 -19.20 -12.53 -0.15
C PRO A 353 -19.77 -11.10 -0.23
N ARG A 354 -19.23 -10.17 0.56
CA ARG A 354 -19.65 -8.76 0.52
C ARG A 354 -19.27 -8.11 -0.80
N ILE A 355 -18.03 -8.29 -1.25
CA ILE A 355 -17.52 -7.74 -2.50
C ILE A 355 -18.36 -8.21 -3.68
N THR A 356 -18.64 -9.50 -3.78
CA THR A 356 -19.44 -10.06 -4.88
C THR A 356 -20.90 -9.61 -4.83
N ALA A 357 -21.47 -9.39 -3.65
CA ALA A 357 -22.81 -8.82 -3.49
C ALA A 357 -22.87 -7.36 -3.97
N GLU A 358 -21.83 -6.56 -3.72
CA GLU A 358 -21.73 -5.19 -4.21
C GLU A 358 -21.64 -5.14 -5.75
N TRP A 359 -20.85 -6.01 -6.36
CA TRP A 359 -20.70 -6.08 -7.83
C TRP A 359 -21.99 -6.48 -8.54
N THR A 360 -22.86 -7.24 -7.89
CA THR A 360 -24.11 -7.74 -8.48
C THR A 360 -25.36 -7.02 -7.98
N GLY A 361 -25.21 -6.11 -7.02
CA GLY A 361 -26.28 -5.36 -6.38
C GLY A 361 -26.89 -4.27 -7.27
N ALA A 362 -27.92 -3.60 -6.74
CA ALA A 362 -28.61 -2.50 -7.42
C ALA A 362 -27.71 -1.29 -7.74
N GLY A 363 -26.64 -1.09 -6.95
CA GLY A 363 -25.63 -0.06 -7.16
C GLY A 363 -24.59 -0.36 -8.25
N ALA A 364 -24.64 -1.56 -8.86
CA ALA A 364 -23.72 -1.89 -9.95
C ALA A 364 -23.92 -0.93 -11.14
N PRO A 365 -22.84 -0.32 -11.67
CA PRO A 365 -22.94 0.70 -12.70
C PRO A 365 -23.60 0.14 -13.98
N ALA A 366 -24.50 0.93 -14.56
CA ALA A 366 -25.10 0.60 -15.86
C ALA A 366 -24.13 0.89 -17.01
N GLU A 367 -23.28 1.87 -16.82
CA GLU A 367 -22.23 2.29 -17.76
C GLU A 367 -20.88 2.25 -17.05
N ALA A 368 -19.88 1.71 -17.73
CA ALA A 368 -18.51 1.65 -17.23
C ALA A 368 -17.53 1.56 -18.42
N THR A 369 -16.29 1.95 -18.20
CA THR A 369 -15.21 1.80 -19.18
C THR A 369 -14.64 0.38 -19.17
N ALA A 370 -13.94 0.01 -20.24
CA ALA A 370 -13.16 -1.23 -20.29
C ALA A 370 -12.09 -1.25 -19.18
N ALA A 371 -11.44 -0.11 -18.92
CA ALA A 371 -10.50 0.06 -17.80
C ALA A 371 -11.12 -0.29 -16.45
N TYR A 372 -12.34 0.18 -16.17
CA TYR A 372 -13.05 -0.12 -14.92
C TYR A 372 -13.27 -1.62 -14.74
N ILE A 373 -13.77 -2.30 -15.79
CA ILE A 373 -14.00 -3.75 -15.73
C ILE A 373 -12.70 -4.53 -15.62
N ALA A 374 -11.63 -4.08 -16.31
CA ALA A 374 -10.31 -4.69 -16.18
C ALA A 374 -9.74 -4.55 -14.77
N SER A 375 -9.90 -3.39 -14.13
CA SER A 375 -9.47 -3.16 -12.75
C SER A 375 -10.20 -4.06 -11.74
N ILE A 376 -11.53 -4.21 -11.90
CA ILE A 376 -12.34 -5.14 -11.09
C ILE A 376 -11.95 -6.60 -11.34
N ASP A 377 -11.68 -7.02 -12.58
CA ASP A 377 -11.19 -8.38 -12.92
C ASP A 377 -9.84 -8.64 -12.24
N ALA A 378 -8.89 -7.68 -12.32
CA ALA A 378 -7.60 -7.79 -11.65
C ALA A 378 -7.75 -7.90 -10.13
N PHE A 379 -8.60 -7.07 -9.52
CA PHE A 379 -8.87 -7.08 -8.08
C PHE A 379 -9.45 -8.42 -7.62
N GLY A 380 -10.46 -8.97 -8.32
CA GLY A 380 -11.06 -10.25 -7.96
C GLY A 380 -10.09 -11.43 -8.03
N ARG A 381 -9.30 -11.51 -9.12
CA ARG A 381 -8.28 -12.57 -9.28
C ARG A 381 -7.22 -12.51 -8.18
N ARG A 382 -6.77 -11.30 -7.85
CA ARG A 382 -5.79 -11.01 -6.82
C ARG A 382 -6.23 -11.51 -5.45
N LEU A 383 -7.49 -11.34 -5.05
CA LEU A 383 -7.99 -11.78 -3.74
C LEU A 383 -7.86 -13.29 -3.54
N SER A 384 -8.40 -14.09 -4.47
CA SER A 384 -8.34 -15.55 -4.40
C SER A 384 -6.91 -16.07 -4.45
N LEU A 385 -6.09 -15.48 -5.34
CA LEU A 385 -4.70 -15.87 -5.52
C LEU A 385 -3.86 -15.60 -4.27
N ARG A 386 -4.05 -14.45 -3.63
CA ARG A 386 -3.36 -14.08 -2.38
C ARG A 386 -3.74 -15.02 -1.23
N ALA A 387 -5.03 -15.31 -1.07
CA ALA A 387 -5.50 -16.26 -0.06
C ALA A 387 -4.92 -17.68 -0.30
N ALA A 388 -4.95 -18.16 -1.54
CA ALA A 388 -4.38 -19.45 -1.92
C ALA A 388 -2.87 -19.51 -1.68
N ALA A 389 -2.14 -18.43 -2.01
CA ALA A 389 -0.70 -18.37 -1.84
C ALA A 389 -0.28 -18.35 -0.36
N MET A 390 -0.97 -17.59 0.49
CA MET A 390 -0.72 -17.60 1.94
C MET A 390 -1.03 -18.98 2.55
N LEU A 391 -2.14 -19.62 2.16
CA LEU A 391 -2.45 -20.98 2.60
C LEU A 391 -1.39 -21.97 2.12
N LEU A 392 -0.92 -21.86 0.89
CA LEU A 392 0.15 -22.71 0.35
C LEU A 392 1.43 -22.64 1.19
N ARG A 393 1.80 -21.44 1.67
CA ARG A 393 2.98 -21.27 2.55
C ARG A 393 2.83 -22.09 3.83
N VAL A 394 1.67 -22.05 4.47
CA VAL A 394 1.38 -22.84 5.67
C VAL A 394 1.47 -24.33 5.35
N LEU A 395 0.75 -24.79 4.32
CA LEU A 395 0.72 -26.20 3.95
C LEU A 395 2.11 -26.75 3.58
N ARG A 396 2.98 -25.94 2.99
CA ARG A 396 4.37 -26.31 2.69
C ARG A 396 5.20 -26.43 3.96
N ALA A 397 5.10 -25.47 4.87
CA ALA A 397 5.84 -25.50 6.14
C ALA A 397 5.47 -26.75 6.98
N GLU A 398 4.20 -27.16 6.95
CA GLU A 398 3.71 -28.34 7.65
C GLU A 398 3.94 -29.67 6.90
N GLY A 399 4.49 -29.64 5.69
CA GLY A 399 4.61 -30.83 4.83
C GLY A 399 3.25 -31.47 4.49
N HIS A 400 2.19 -30.64 4.39
CA HIS A 400 0.83 -31.13 4.19
C HIS A 400 0.63 -31.69 2.78
N PRO A 401 -0.01 -32.88 2.60
CA PRO A 401 -0.13 -33.58 1.32
C PRO A 401 -1.00 -32.80 0.28
N ALA A 402 -1.76 -31.79 0.69
CA ALA A 402 -2.49 -30.93 -0.23
C ALA A 402 -1.61 -29.83 -0.86
N ALA A 403 -0.41 -29.57 -0.31
CA ALA A 403 0.47 -28.50 -0.79
C ALA A 403 0.79 -28.60 -2.30
N PRO A 404 1.13 -29.77 -2.89
CA PRO A 404 1.40 -29.85 -4.32
C PRO A 404 0.19 -29.54 -5.20
N GLY A 405 -1.03 -29.87 -4.74
CA GLY A 405 -2.28 -29.55 -5.44
C GLY A 405 -2.56 -28.04 -5.45
N LEU A 406 -2.40 -27.41 -4.29
CA LEU A 406 -2.58 -25.97 -4.15
C LEU A 406 -1.48 -25.18 -4.88
N ASP A 407 -0.25 -25.69 -4.93
CA ASP A 407 0.84 -25.06 -5.69
C ASP A 407 0.55 -25.06 -7.21
N ARG A 408 0.01 -26.15 -7.75
CA ARG A 408 -0.43 -26.17 -9.16
C ARG A 408 -1.53 -25.15 -9.43
N LEU A 409 -2.47 -25.00 -8.50
CA LEU A 409 -3.55 -24.01 -8.60
C LEU A 409 -3.00 -22.58 -8.59
N VAL A 410 -2.15 -22.24 -7.63
CA VAL A 410 -1.48 -20.93 -7.54
C VAL A 410 -0.67 -20.62 -8.80
N THR A 411 0.09 -21.62 -9.28
CA THR A 411 0.88 -21.48 -10.51
C THR A 411 0.00 -21.19 -11.71
N GLY A 412 -1.04 -21.99 -11.94
CA GLY A 412 -1.97 -21.80 -13.07
C GLY A 412 -2.72 -20.46 -12.99
N TRP A 413 -3.14 -20.03 -11.80
CA TRP A 413 -3.78 -18.73 -11.63
C TRP A 413 -2.82 -17.56 -11.88
N CYS A 414 -1.55 -17.66 -11.47
CA CYS A 414 -0.53 -16.65 -11.79
C CYS A 414 -0.27 -16.55 -13.30
N GLU A 415 -0.15 -17.70 -13.98
CA GLU A 415 0.04 -17.76 -15.44
C GLU A 415 -1.14 -17.16 -16.18
N GLU A 416 -2.38 -17.52 -15.80
CA GLU A 416 -3.60 -16.96 -16.36
C GLU A 416 -3.69 -15.44 -16.11
N PHE A 417 -3.37 -14.99 -14.88
CA PHE A 417 -3.37 -13.58 -14.50
C PHE A 417 -2.37 -12.79 -15.35
N ALA A 418 -1.13 -13.26 -15.44
CA ALA A 418 -0.11 -12.64 -16.26
C ALA A 418 -0.50 -12.57 -17.75
N ALA A 419 -1.00 -13.66 -18.30
CA ALA A 419 -1.40 -13.73 -19.70
C ALA A 419 -2.63 -12.85 -19.99
N ARG A 420 -3.65 -12.88 -19.13
CA ARG A 420 -4.89 -12.10 -19.29
C ARG A 420 -4.64 -10.60 -19.34
N PHE A 421 -3.68 -10.11 -18.57
CA PHE A 421 -3.37 -8.69 -18.39
C PHE A 421 -2.13 -8.25 -19.19
N GLY A 422 -1.46 -9.15 -19.89
CA GLY A 422 -0.19 -8.81 -20.57
C GLY A 422 0.84 -8.25 -19.59
N ALA A 423 0.95 -8.86 -18.41
CA ALA A 423 1.72 -8.33 -17.27
C ALA A 423 3.16 -8.01 -17.65
N ARG A 424 3.58 -6.75 -17.50
CA ARG A 424 4.91 -6.24 -17.83
C ARG A 424 5.58 -5.68 -16.59
N TRP A 425 6.70 -6.31 -16.18
CA TRP A 425 7.48 -5.84 -15.02
C TRP A 425 7.94 -4.38 -15.18
N ILE A 426 7.72 -3.58 -14.15
CA ILE A 426 8.23 -2.22 -14.04
C ILE A 426 9.48 -2.24 -13.14
N PRO A 427 10.67 -1.89 -13.65
CA PRO A 427 11.88 -1.87 -12.83
C PRO A 427 11.72 -1.02 -11.57
N VAL A 428 12.28 -1.47 -10.44
CA VAL A 428 12.15 -0.78 -9.13
C VAL A 428 12.57 0.69 -9.24
N ALA A 429 13.66 0.98 -9.97
CA ALA A 429 14.10 2.36 -10.20
C ALA A 429 13.06 3.23 -10.92
N THR A 430 12.28 2.64 -11.83
CA THR A 430 11.19 3.33 -12.54
C THR A 430 10.02 3.60 -11.61
N GLN A 431 9.66 2.63 -10.76
CA GLN A 431 8.64 2.79 -9.73
C GLN A 431 9.01 3.92 -8.75
N VAL A 432 10.25 3.90 -8.23
CA VAL A 432 10.80 4.93 -7.34
C VAL A 432 10.82 6.31 -7.99
N GLU A 433 11.21 6.38 -9.28
CA GLU A 433 11.24 7.64 -10.03
C GLU A 433 9.85 8.24 -10.16
N HIS A 434 8.84 7.43 -10.53
CA HIS A 434 7.47 7.89 -10.69
C HIS A 434 6.88 8.37 -9.37
N GLN A 435 6.98 7.57 -8.30
CA GLN A 435 6.50 7.98 -6.97
C GLN A 435 7.20 9.26 -6.51
N SER A 436 8.51 9.36 -6.66
CA SER A 436 9.27 10.56 -6.25
C SER A 436 8.81 11.82 -6.99
N ARG A 437 8.59 11.73 -8.32
CA ARG A 437 8.07 12.87 -9.11
C ARG A 437 6.67 13.25 -8.69
N THR A 438 5.81 12.27 -8.43
CA THR A 438 4.42 12.51 -7.98
C THR A 438 4.37 13.20 -6.63
N VAL A 439 5.18 12.74 -5.66
CA VAL A 439 5.28 13.36 -4.33
C VAL A 439 5.73 14.82 -4.41
N LEU A 440 6.80 15.09 -5.18
CA LEU A 440 7.31 16.46 -5.36
C LEU A 440 6.31 17.36 -6.11
N ALA A 441 5.59 16.80 -7.09
CA ALA A 441 4.54 17.53 -7.80
C ALA A 441 3.35 17.88 -6.88
N ALA A 442 2.89 16.91 -6.06
CA ALA A 442 1.81 17.12 -5.10
C ALA A 442 2.17 18.25 -4.11
N TYR A 443 3.37 18.19 -3.52
CA TYR A 443 3.86 19.26 -2.64
C TYR A 443 3.95 20.62 -3.35
N GLY A 444 4.56 20.66 -4.55
CA GLY A 444 4.71 21.89 -5.31
C GLY A 444 3.37 22.56 -5.69
N LYS A 445 2.37 21.73 -6.07
CA LYS A 445 1.02 22.23 -6.38
C LYS A 445 0.29 22.71 -5.14
N LEU A 446 0.41 22.03 -4.00
CA LEU A 446 -0.18 22.43 -2.73
C LEU A 446 0.38 23.80 -2.27
N VAL A 447 1.71 23.97 -2.28
CA VAL A 447 2.35 25.24 -1.91
C VAL A 447 1.97 26.38 -2.86
N ALA A 448 1.84 26.10 -4.16
CA ALA A 448 1.40 27.11 -5.13
C ALA A 448 -0.04 27.56 -4.88
N ALA A 449 -0.95 26.63 -4.53
CA ALA A 449 -2.33 26.94 -4.18
C ALA A 449 -2.43 27.77 -2.89
N ASP A 450 -1.64 27.46 -1.86
CA ASP A 450 -1.61 28.22 -0.61
C ASP A 450 -1.15 29.68 -0.84
N ARG A 451 -0.12 29.88 -1.67
CA ARG A 451 0.35 31.23 -2.05
C ARG A 451 -0.72 32.02 -2.80
N ALA A 452 -1.45 31.37 -3.68
CA ALA A 452 -2.53 32.03 -4.46
C ALA A 452 -3.72 32.44 -3.58
N THR A 453 -3.96 31.74 -2.47
CA THR A 453 -5.05 32.01 -1.52
C THR A 453 -4.63 32.86 -0.30
N GLY A 454 -3.36 33.27 -0.21
CA GLY A 454 -2.82 34.05 0.89
C GLY A 454 -2.69 33.28 2.22
N ARG A 455 -2.68 31.95 2.17
CA ARG A 455 -2.47 31.06 3.34
C ARG A 455 -1.00 30.67 3.54
N ALA A 456 -0.07 31.29 2.79
CA ALA A 456 1.37 30.96 2.81
C ALA A 456 2.12 31.76 3.90
#